data_a2aed3048eb6af3ba743169365c899ac
#
_entry.id   a2aed3048eb6af3ba743169365c899ac
#
_cell.length_a   1.000
_cell.length_b   1.000
_cell.length_c   1.000
_cell.angle_alpha   90.00
_cell.angle_beta   90.00
_cell.angle_gamma   90.00
#
_symmetry.space_group_name_H-M   'P 1'
#
loop_
_entity.id
_entity.type
_entity.pdbx_description
1 polymer ?
#
loop_
_entity_poly.entity_id
_entity_poly.type
_entity_poly.pdbx_seq_one_letter_code
_entity_poly.pdbx_strand_id
1 'polypeptide(L)'
;MADVKAFLKKFPQHHVLLTGIYRPEIKDLAKTRKNFSADLAYCEWRDTVKDLLTALPASRLMLGTCTPMLATRGQVDKLRLASIPAKSKALIASGNAVKFFRL
;
A
#
# COMPACT_ATOMS: atom_id res chain seq x y z
N MET A 1 11.21 0.84 12.05
CA MET A 1 10.45 1.93 11.37
C MET A 1 11.15 3.27 11.41
N ALA A 2 11.95 3.54 12.44
CA ALA A 2 12.72 4.79 12.53
C ALA A 2 13.67 4.98 11.33
N ASP A 3 14.30 3.92 10.85
CA ASP A 3 15.22 3.98 9.70
C ASP A 3 14.48 4.33 8.41
N VAL A 4 13.27 3.82 8.23
CA VAL A 4 12.43 4.13 7.07
C VAL A 4 12.03 5.61 7.09
N LYS A 5 11.59 6.11 8.25
CA LYS A 5 11.27 7.53 8.41
C LYS A 5 12.45 8.43 8.09
N ALA A 6 13.64 8.08 8.60
CA ALA A 6 14.85 8.84 8.35
C ALA A 6 15.23 8.85 6.87
N PHE A 7 15.11 7.71 6.19
CA PHE A 7 15.38 7.59 4.76
C PHE A 7 14.42 8.46 3.95
N LEU A 8 13.12 8.38 4.21
CA LEU A 8 12.11 9.16 3.48
C LEU A 8 12.31 10.66 3.69
N LYS A 9 12.72 11.07 4.89
CA LYS A 9 13.01 12.47 5.19
C LYS A 9 14.25 12.95 4.45
N LYS A 10 15.28 12.12 4.37
CA LYS A 10 16.56 12.46 3.74
C LYS A 10 16.43 12.57 2.22
N PHE A 11 15.57 11.77 1.61
CA PHE A 11 15.39 11.71 0.15
C PHE A 11 13.95 12.05 -0.26
N PRO A 12 13.48 13.28 0.01
CA PRO A 12 12.08 13.65 -0.25
C PRO A 12 11.70 13.67 -1.73
N GLN A 13 12.69 13.79 -2.63
CA GLN A 13 12.49 13.81 -4.07
C GLN A 13 12.32 12.41 -4.68
N HIS A 14 12.59 11.36 -3.92
CA HIS A 14 12.42 9.98 -4.37
C HIS A 14 11.12 9.40 -3.84
N HIS A 15 10.34 8.76 -4.71
CA HIS A 15 9.15 8.03 -4.33
C HIS A 15 9.50 6.55 -4.13
N VAL A 16 9.30 6.04 -2.93
CA VAL A 16 9.76 4.72 -2.50
C VAL A 16 8.59 3.77 -2.36
N LEU A 17 8.72 2.55 -2.89
CA LEU A 17 7.74 1.49 -2.64
C LEU A 17 8.18 0.69 -1.41
N LEU A 18 7.33 0.66 -0.39
CA LEU A 18 7.55 -0.12 0.82
C LEU A 18 6.76 -1.43 0.73
N THR A 19 7.45 -2.55 0.86
CA THR A 19 6.85 -3.88 0.84
C THR A 19 6.96 -4.55 2.20
N GLY A 20 6.02 -5.46 2.50
CA GLY A 20 6.06 -6.19 3.76
C GLY A 20 5.84 -5.29 4.98
N ILE A 21 5.05 -4.25 4.83
CA ILE A 21 4.79 -3.27 5.89
C ILE A 21 3.37 -3.45 6.44
N TYR A 22 3.20 -3.28 7.74
CA TYR A 22 1.91 -3.48 8.41
C TYR A 22 1.05 -2.22 8.40
N ARG A 23 -0.26 -2.42 8.45
CA ARG A 23 -1.25 -1.33 8.43
C ARG A 23 -0.96 -0.19 9.42
N PRO A 24 -0.69 -0.46 10.71
CA PRO A 24 -0.41 0.64 11.65
C PRO A 24 0.81 1.46 11.28
N GLU A 25 1.83 0.81 10.73
CA GLU A 25 3.06 1.49 10.30
C GLU A 25 2.82 2.38 9.09
N ILE A 26 2.01 1.91 8.13
CA ILE A 26 1.61 2.71 6.96
C ILE A 26 0.87 3.97 7.42
N LYS A 27 -0.09 3.81 8.34
CA LYS A 27 -0.88 4.93 8.84
C LYS A 27 0.00 5.93 9.60
N ASP A 28 0.96 5.46 10.37
CA ASP A 28 1.88 6.33 11.09
C ASP A 28 2.79 7.11 10.14
N LEU A 29 3.37 6.44 9.15
CA LEU A 29 4.19 7.11 8.14
C LEU A 29 3.41 8.15 7.34
N ALA A 30 2.17 7.85 6.99
CA ALA A 30 1.33 8.75 6.19
C ALA A 30 1.06 10.09 6.87
N LYS A 31 1.17 10.16 8.19
CA LYS A 31 0.99 11.41 8.95
C LYS A 31 2.07 12.45 8.60
N THR A 32 3.27 12.02 8.29
CA THR A 32 4.43 12.92 8.14
C THR A 32 5.14 12.78 6.80
N ARG A 33 4.87 11.74 6.01
CA ARG A 33 5.57 11.48 4.75
C ARG A 33 4.59 11.21 3.62
N LYS A 34 4.92 11.72 2.42
CA LYS A 34 4.11 11.55 1.21
C LYS A 34 4.87 10.86 0.08
N ASN A 35 6.17 10.68 0.23
CA ASN A 35 7.04 10.15 -0.81
C ASN A 35 7.18 8.62 -0.75
N PHE A 36 6.10 7.92 -0.45
CA PHE A 36 6.09 6.47 -0.48
C PHE A 36 4.74 5.92 -0.96
N SER A 37 4.80 4.71 -1.50
CA SER A 37 3.66 3.83 -1.71
C SER A 37 3.88 2.55 -0.89
N ALA A 38 2.83 1.83 -0.60
CA ALA A 38 2.92 0.60 0.18
C ALA A 38 2.11 -0.52 -0.49
N ASP A 39 2.59 -1.76 -0.38
CA ASP A 39 1.80 -2.90 -0.80
C ASP A 39 0.92 -3.41 0.36
N LEU A 40 -0.07 -4.22 0.02
CA LEU A 40 -1.08 -4.69 0.96
C LEU A 40 -0.78 -6.08 1.54
N ALA A 41 0.33 -6.70 1.17
CA ALA A 41 0.57 -8.12 1.49
C ALA A 41 0.48 -8.44 2.98
N TYR A 42 1.01 -7.57 3.83
CA TYR A 42 1.03 -7.79 5.29
C TYR A 42 -0.06 -7.03 6.04
N CYS A 43 -1.04 -6.48 5.30
CA CYS A 43 -2.15 -5.74 5.90
C CYS A 43 -3.34 -6.67 6.11
N GLU A 44 -3.39 -7.36 7.24
CA GLU A 44 -4.33 -8.45 7.51
C GLU A 44 -5.51 -8.04 8.41
N TRP A 45 -5.68 -6.76 8.65
CA TRP A 45 -6.78 -6.28 9.50
C TRP A 45 -8.11 -6.27 8.74
N ARG A 46 -9.20 -6.46 9.48
CA ARG A 46 -10.55 -6.35 8.95
C ARG A 46 -10.76 -4.98 8.29
N ASP A 47 -11.35 -4.97 7.08
CA ASP A 47 -11.57 -3.76 6.28
C ASP A 47 -10.30 -2.94 6.08
N THR A 48 -9.15 -3.61 5.97
CA THR A 48 -7.84 -2.95 5.96
C THR A 48 -7.69 -1.94 4.82
N VAL A 49 -8.19 -2.25 3.63
CA VAL A 49 -8.06 -1.35 2.46
C VAL A 49 -8.88 -0.09 2.69
N LYS A 50 -10.11 -0.22 3.15
CA LYS A 50 -10.98 0.91 3.46
C LYS A 50 -10.37 1.78 4.57
N ASP A 51 -9.83 1.14 5.60
CA ASP A 51 -9.18 1.84 6.71
C ASP A 51 -7.94 2.62 6.25
N LEU A 52 -7.11 2.02 5.40
CA LEU A 52 -5.92 2.69 4.87
C LEU A 52 -6.28 3.90 4.02
N LEU A 53 -7.40 3.86 3.29
CA LEU A 53 -7.85 4.99 2.48
C LEU A 53 -8.28 6.19 3.32
N THR A 54 -8.44 6.06 4.63
CA THR A 54 -8.64 7.19 5.53
C THR A 54 -7.34 7.95 5.81
N ALA A 55 -6.18 7.33 5.59
CA ALA A 55 -4.87 7.89 5.91
C ALA A 55 -4.09 8.34 4.67
N LEU A 56 -4.30 7.68 3.52
CA LEU A 56 -3.58 8.02 2.29
C LEU A 56 -4.46 7.72 1.07
N PRO A 57 -4.19 8.39 -0.08
CA PRO A 57 -5.00 8.18 -1.27
C PRO A 57 -4.73 6.80 -1.91
N ALA A 58 -5.71 6.31 -2.67
CA ALA A 58 -5.61 5.03 -3.37
C ALA A 58 -4.41 4.94 -4.30
N SER A 59 -3.96 6.08 -4.83
CA SER A 59 -2.78 6.14 -5.72
C SER A 59 -1.48 5.70 -5.06
N ARG A 60 -1.45 5.54 -3.75
CA ARG A 60 -0.25 5.18 -2.99
C ARG A 60 -0.31 3.75 -2.41
N LEU A 61 -1.30 2.97 -2.81
CA LEU A 61 -1.42 1.56 -2.42
C LEU A 61 -1.27 0.65 -3.64
N MET A 62 -0.67 -0.51 -3.43
CA MET A 62 -0.50 -1.53 -4.48
C MET A 62 -0.88 -2.90 -3.94
N LEU A 63 -1.44 -3.73 -4.82
CA LEU A 63 -1.72 -5.12 -4.48
C LEU A 63 -0.42 -5.91 -4.49
N GLY A 64 -0.07 -6.47 -3.34
CA GLY A 64 1.01 -7.42 -3.19
C GLY A 64 0.49 -8.68 -2.53
N THR A 65 0.91 -9.84 -2.98
CA THR A 65 0.43 -11.13 -2.46
C THR A 65 1.43 -11.87 -1.59
N CYS A 66 2.71 -11.54 -1.74
CA CYS A 66 3.81 -12.25 -1.07
C CYS A 66 3.76 -13.77 -1.32
N THR A 67 3.31 -14.16 -2.52
CA THR A 67 3.27 -15.57 -2.92
C THR A 67 4.70 -16.14 -3.02
N PRO A 68 4.98 -17.35 -2.52
CA PRO A 68 4.05 -18.32 -1.93
C PRO A 68 3.93 -18.26 -0.40
N MET A 69 4.51 -17.25 0.25
CA MET A 69 4.52 -17.15 1.71
C MET A 69 3.12 -16.93 2.30
N LEU A 70 2.27 -16.21 1.56
CA LEU A 70 0.88 -15.96 1.95
C LEU A 70 -0.06 -16.53 0.88
N ALA A 71 -1.31 -16.79 1.27
CA ALA A 71 -2.33 -17.32 0.36
C ALA A 71 -2.73 -16.25 -0.67
N THR A 72 -2.36 -16.48 -1.93
CA THR A 72 -2.60 -15.54 -3.03
C THR A 72 -4.06 -15.13 -3.13
N ARG A 73 -4.98 -16.11 -3.07
CA ARG A 73 -6.42 -15.84 -3.18
C ARG A 73 -6.91 -14.92 -2.07
N GLY A 74 -6.47 -15.13 -0.84
CA GLY A 74 -6.83 -14.27 0.28
C GLY A 74 -6.37 -12.83 0.09
N GLN A 75 -5.19 -12.65 -0.45
CA GLN A 75 -4.65 -11.32 -0.74
C GLN A 75 -5.44 -10.61 -1.83
N VAL A 76 -5.82 -11.32 -2.89
CA VAL A 76 -6.64 -10.77 -3.95
C VAL A 76 -8.05 -10.46 -3.46
N ASP A 77 -8.67 -11.34 -2.67
CA ASP A 77 -10.00 -11.15 -2.12
C ASP A 77 -10.07 -9.96 -1.16
N LYS A 78 -9.00 -9.69 -0.44
CA LYS A 78 -8.88 -8.50 0.43
C LYS A 78 -9.24 -7.23 -0.34
N LEU A 79 -8.73 -7.08 -1.56
CA LEU A 79 -9.04 -5.95 -2.41
C LEU A 79 -10.39 -6.11 -3.11
N ARG A 80 -10.65 -7.29 -3.69
CA ARG A 80 -11.86 -7.54 -4.47
C ARG A 80 -13.14 -7.30 -3.65
N LEU A 81 -13.13 -7.72 -2.39
CA LEU A 81 -14.29 -7.62 -1.50
C LEU A 81 -14.32 -6.31 -0.68
N ALA A 82 -13.32 -5.45 -0.81
CA ALA A 82 -13.30 -4.18 -0.09
C ALA A 82 -14.45 -3.28 -0.53
N SER A 83 -15.07 -2.60 0.44
CA SER A 83 -16.18 -1.66 0.19
C SER A 83 -15.62 -0.28 -0.16
N ILE A 84 -15.04 -0.17 -1.35
CA ILE A 84 -14.42 1.05 -1.86
C ILE A 84 -14.81 1.26 -3.33
N PRO A 85 -14.64 2.48 -3.89
CA PRO A 85 -14.97 2.74 -5.29
C PRO A 85 -14.21 1.83 -6.26
N ALA A 86 -14.86 1.45 -7.36
CA ALA A 86 -14.25 0.60 -8.39
C ALA A 86 -12.98 1.22 -8.98
N LYS A 87 -12.95 2.55 -9.13
CA LYS A 87 -11.78 3.29 -9.60
C LYS A 87 -10.57 3.09 -8.67
N SER A 88 -10.81 3.13 -7.36
CA SER A 88 -9.77 2.89 -6.36
C SER A 88 -9.25 1.45 -6.43
N LYS A 89 -10.15 0.46 -6.60
CA LYS A 89 -9.75 -0.95 -6.77
C LYS A 89 -8.86 -1.14 -7.99
N ALA A 90 -9.19 -0.52 -9.12
CA ALA A 90 -8.41 -0.62 -10.34
C ALA A 90 -7.00 -0.03 -10.17
N LEU A 91 -6.88 1.11 -9.50
CA LEU A 91 -5.59 1.72 -9.20
C LEU A 91 -4.73 0.80 -8.32
N ILE A 92 -5.30 0.29 -7.25
CA ILE A 92 -4.57 -0.57 -6.29
C ILE A 92 -4.22 -1.92 -6.93
N ALA A 93 -5.11 -2.50 -7.74
CA ALA A 93 -4.89 -3.79 -8.38
C ALA A 93 -3.72 -3.77 -9.35
N SER A 94 -3.59 -2.72 -10.17
CA SER A 94 -2.55 -2.68 -11.19
C SER A 94 -2.14 -1.27 -11.63
N GLY A 95 -3.05 -0.30 -11.66
CA GLY A 95 -2.79 1.03 -12.21
C GLY A 95 -1.59 1.73 -11.59
N ASN A 96 -1.48 1.69 -10.26
CA ASN A 96 -0.37 2.31 -9.55
C ASN A 96 0.96 1.61 -9.81
N ALA A 97 0.96 0.28 -9.89
CA ALA A 97 2.16 -0.49 -10.21
C ALA A 97 2.65 -0.22 -11.64
N VAL A 98 1.72 -0.16 -12.58
CA VAL A 98 2.03 0.17 -13.98
C VAL A 98 2.74 1.54 -14.04
N LYS A 99 2.21 2.52 -13.35
CA LYS A 99 2.80 3.87 -13.32
C LYS A 99 4.16 3.88 -12.60
N PHE A 100 4.24 3.24 -11.43
CA PHE A 100 5.47 3.22 -10.63
C PHE A 100 6.63 2.56 -11.38
N PHE A 101 6.37 1.40 -11.98
CA PHE A 101 7.39 0.64 -12.71
C PHE A 101 7.54 1.06 -14.17
N ARG A 102 6.76 2.03 -14.63
CA ARG A 102 6.80 2.56 -16.01
C ARG A 102 6.57 1.49 -17.07
N LEU A 103 5.60 0.64 -16.83
CA LEU A 103 5.25 -0.46 -17.75
C LEU A 103 4.42 0.03 -18.96
#